data_cbf9878cf04cebfc32cfd99ed7c0fb90
#
_entry.id   cbf9878cf04cebfc32cfd99ed7c0fb90
#
_cell.length_a   1.000
_cell.length_b   1.000
_cell.length_c   1.000
_cell.angle_alpha   90.00
_cell.angle_beta   90.00
_cell.angle_gamma   90.00
#
_symmetry.space_group_name_H-M   'P 1'
#
loop_
_entity.id
_entity.type
_entity.pdbx_description
1 polymer ?
#
loop_
_entity_poly.entity_id
_entity_poly.type
_entity_poly.pdbx_seq_one_letter_code
_entity_poly.pdbx_strand_id
1 'polypeptide(L)'
;IVSHRYIPLTEKDKQEMLQTIGAKSIGELFGDVPSDILLNRDLNIAEGEAETTLLRRLNRIASKNITKETHTSFLGAGVYDHYAPSVVDAMISRSEFYTAYTPYQPEISQGELQAIFEFQTLICELTDMDVANSSMYDGMTSFAEACILAFSQTKKNKIVVSKGLHYQALQVLHTYAKTRKEFEVVEIDLDGTVTDLKKLEAAVDDETAAVAVQYPNFYGSIEDLEKIHSFIEDKKALFIVYANPLALGLLTPPGSFGADIVVGDTQPFGIPAQFGGPHCG
;
A
#
# COMPACT_ATOMS: atom_id res chain seq x y z
N ILE A 1 -34.82 25.29 3.87
CA ILE A 1 -33.50 24.74 4.23
C ILE A 1 -33.73 23.75 5.36
N VAL A 2 -33.57 22.46 5.11
CA VAL A 2 -33.61 21.45 6.17
C VAL A 2 -32.36 21.63 7.01
N SER A 3 -32.52 22.07 8.26
CA SER A 3 -31.38 22.16 9.19
C SER A 3 -30.86 20.75 9.45
N HIS A 4 -29.59 20.54 9.18
CA HIS A 4 -28.95 19.23 9.38
C HIS A 4 -28.80 19.00 10.89
N ARG A 5 -29.19 17.78 11.37
CA ARG A 5 -29.21 17.47 12.83
C ARG A 5 -27.86 17.61 13.54
N TYR A 6 -26.76 17.56 12.80
CA TYR A 6 -25.41 17.74 13.34
C TYR A 6 -24.95 19.22 13.36
N ILE A 7 -25.74 20.16 12.83
CA ILE A 7 -25.48 21.59 12.88
C ILE A 7 -26.36 22.19 13.96
N PRO A 8 -25.82 22.55 15.14
CA PRO A 8 -26.62 22.99 16.26
C PRO A 8 -27.15 24.43 16.10
N LEU A 9 -26.58 25.20 15.18
CA LEU A 9 -26.93 26.61 14.99
C LEU A 9 -28.31 26.76 14.35
N THR A 10 -29.17 27.49 15.02
CA THR A 10 -30.47 27.92 14.49
C THR A 10 -30.34 29.15 13.61
N GLU A 11 -31.37 29.47 12.83
CA GLU A 11 -31.41 30.74 12.06
C GLU A 11 -31.29 31.97 12.96
N LYS A 12 -31.84 31.91 14.17
CA LYS A 12 -31.71 32.96 15.15
C LYS A 12 -30.25 33.16 15.59
N ASP A 13 -29.55 32.07 15.89
CA ASP A 13 -28.13 32.12 16.26
C ASP A 13 -27.29 32.75 15.15
N LYS A 14 -27.55 32.37 13.88
CA LYS A 14 -26.86 32.94 12.70
C LYS A 14 -27.11 34.44 12.57
N GLN A 15 -28.36 34.90 12.80
CA GLN A 15 -28.69 36.32 12.77
C GLN A 15 -27.99 37.10 13.87
N GLU A 16 -27.96 36.58 15.11
CA GLU A 16 -27.25 37.19 16.22
C GLU A 16 -25.73 37.29 15.96
N MET A 17 -25.14 36.26 15.38
CA MET A 17 -23.72 36.28 14.98
C MET A 17 -23.46 37.32 13.87
N LEU A 18 -24.28 37.36 12.82
CA LEU A 18 -24.17 38.37 11.77
C LEU A 18 -24.31 39.79 12.30
N GLN A 19 -25.24 40.01 13.19
CA GLN A 19 -25.43 41.31 13.84
C GLN A 19 -24.19 41.71 14.67
N THR A 20 -23.61 40.77 15.41
CA THR A 20 -22.42 41.01 16.25
C THR A 20 -21.21 41.41 15.37
N ILE A 21 -21.02 40.81 14.22
CA ILE A 21 -19.90 41.13 13.29
C ILE A 21 -20.24 42.31 12.36
N GLY A 22 -21.47 42.79 12.36
CA GLY A 22 -21.90 43.93 11.54
C GLY A 22 -22.17 43.58 10.06
N ALA A 23 -22.40 42.28 9.74
CA ALA A 23 -22.72 41.82 8.40
C ALA A 23 -24.24 41.60 8.24
N LYS A 24 -24.78 41.85 7.04
CA LYS A 24 -26.20 41.65 6.73
C LYS A 24 -26.50 40.21 6.29
N SER A 25 -25.52 39.54 5.77
CA SER A 25 -25.65 38.17 5.26
C SER A 25 -24.33 37.43 5.29
N ILE A 26 -24.40 36.12 5.27
CA ILE A 26 -23.20 35.25 5.12
C ILE A 26 -22.43 35.59 3.84
N GLY A 27 -23.14 35.97 2.76
CA GLY A 27 -22.50 36.35 1.49
C GLY A 27 -21.56 37.54 1.60
N GLU A 28 -21.83 38.49 2.52
CA GLU A 28 -20.95 39.65 2.74
C GLU A 28 -19.60 39.26 3.33
N LEU A 29 -19.50 38.09 4.00
CA LEU A 29 -18.26 37.58 4.59
C LEU A 29 -17.28 37.10 3.53
N PHE A 30 -17.73 36.92 2.29
CA PHE A 30 -16.93 36.52 1.13
C PHE A 30 -16.64 37.69 0.18
N GLY A 31 -16.68 38.93 0.69
CA GLY A 31 -16.47 40.12 -0.13
C GLY A 31 -15.08 40.25 -0.76
N ASP A 32 -14.10 39.49 -0.30
CA ASP A 32 -12.75 39.37 -0.86
C ASP A 32 -12.68 38.38 -2.03
N VAL A 33 -13.73 37.59 -2.29
CA VAL A 33 -13.79 36.68 -3.42
C VAL A 33 -14.27 37.45 -4.66
N PRO A 34 -13.48 37.50 -5.78
CA PRO A 34 -13.89 38.16 -7.01
C PRO A 34 -15.23 37.64 -7.53
N SER A 35 -16.09 38.54 -7.97
CA SER A 35 -17.47 38.22 -8.37
C SER A 35 -17.57 37.30 -9.59
N ASP A 36 -16.54 37.28 -10.44
CA ASP A 36 -16.44 36.43 -11.62
C ASP A 36 -16.13 34.97 -11.33
N ILE A 37 -15.57 34.67 -10.14
CA ILE A 37 -15.31 33.31 -9.69
C ILE A 37 -16.25 32.85 -8.58
N LEU A 38 -17.04 33.76 -8.01
CA LEU A 38 -18.03 33.44 -6.97
C LEU A 38 -19.21 32.66 -7.55
N LEU A 39 -19.46 31.46 -7.07
CA LEU A 39 -20.57 30.63 -7.52
C LEU A 39 -21.91 31.19 -6.99
N ASN A 40 -22.74 31.74 -7.88
CA ASN A 40 -24.05 32.31 -7.56
C ASN A 40 -25.23 31.36 -7.85
N ARG A 41 -25.01 30.06 -7.68
CA ARG A 41 -26.06 29.04 -7.82
C ARG A 41 -25.81 27.91 -6.87
N ASP A 42 -26.84 27.13 -6.59
CA ASP A 42 -26.68 25.88 -5.84
C ASP A 42 -25.82 24.88 -6.61
N LEU A 43 -25.12 24.04 -5.83
CA LEU A 43 -24.36 22.92 -6.40
C LEU A 43 -25.35 21.92 -7.01
N ASN A 44 -24.98 21.35 -8.16
CA ASN A 44 -25.77 20.29 -8.80
C ASN A 44 -25.52 18.95 -8.09
N ILE A 45 -25.93 18.89 -6.84
CA ILE A 45 -25.83 17.71 -5.98
C ILE A 45 -27.26 17.30 -5.63
N ALA A 46 -27.56 16.00 -5.75
CA ALA A 46 -28.87 15.47 -5.38
C ALA A 46 -29.15 15.70 -3.88
N GLU A 47 -30.40 15.87 -3.54
CA GLU A 47 -30.82 15.95 -2.13
C GLU A 47 -30.51 14.64 -1.39
N GLY A 48 -30.36 14.76 -0.06
CA GLY A 48 -30.13 13.61 0.81
C GLY A 48 -31.29 12.62 0.76
N GLU A 49 -30.98 11.34 0.72
CA GLU A 49 -31.94 10.25 0.77
C GLU A 49 -32.13 9.72 2.20
N ALA A 50 -33.30 9.15 2.50
CA ALA A 50 -33.47 8.37 3.71
C ALA A 50 -32.54 7.14 3.68
N GLU A 51 -31.96 6.76 4.83
CA GLU A 51 -31.00 5.67 4.98
C GLU A 51 -31.47 4.35 4.30
N THR A 52 -32.73 3.97 4.51
CA THR A 52 -33.30 2.76 3.91
C THR A 52 -33.34 2.82 2.37
N THR A 53 -33.58 4.00 1.79
CA THR A 53 -33.58 4.21 0.35
C THR A 53 -32.16 4.16 -0.20
N LEU A 54 -31.22 4.82 0.48
CA LEU A 54 -29.80 4.79 0.15
C LEU A 54 -29.27 3.36 0.16
N LEU A 55 -29.50 2.61 1.21
CA LEU A 55 -29.04 1.21 1.31
C LEU A 55 -29.60 0.33 0.18
N ARG A 56 -30.90 0.45 -0.13
CA ARG A 56 -31.50 -0.27 -1.26
C ARG A 56 -30.85 0.08 -2.60
N ARG A 57 -30.58 1.37 -2.81
CA ARG A 57 -29.93 1.85 -4.03
C ARG A 57 -28.50 1.33 -4.15
N LEU A 58 -27.71 1.42 -3.08
CA LEU A 58 -26.33 0.95 -3.06
C LEU A 58 -26.25 -0.57 -3.21
N ASN A 59 -27.11 -1.33 -2.51
CA ASN A 59 -27.17 -2.79 -2.67
C ASN A 59 -27.51 -3.21 -4.09
N ARG A 60 -28.46 -2.50 -4.76
CA ARG A 60 -28.78 -2.76 -6.16
C ARG A 60 -27.61 -2.46 -7.11
N ILE A 61 -26.77 -1.46 -6.80
CA ILE A 61 -25.57 -1.17 -7.57
C ILE A 61 -24.52 -2.26 -7.29
N ALA A 62 -24.28 -2.59 -6.02
CA ALA A 62 -23.31 -3.58 -5.60
C ALA A 62 -23.61 -4.97 -6.18
N SER A 63 -24.89 -5.36 -6.23
CA SER A 63 -25.32 -6.67 -6.78
C SER A 63 -25.05 -6.86 -8.28
N LYS A 64 -24.63 -5.83 -8.99
CA LYS A 64 -24.17 -5.94 -10.40
C LYS A 64 -22.74 -6.46 -10.52
N ASN A 65 -21.98 -6.44 -9.44
CA ASN A 65 -20.61 -6.97 -9.41
C ASN A 65 -20.64 -8.50 -9.28
N ILE A 66 -19.68 -9.13 -9.94
CA ILE A 66 -19.37 -10.54 -9.73
C ILE A 66 -18.48 -10.63 -8.49
N THR A 67 -18.87 -11.45 -7.53
CA THR A 67 -18.15 -11.64 -6.27
C THR A 67 -17.77 -13.10 -6.07
N LYS A 68 -16.84 -13.36 -5.15
CA LYS A 68 -16.44 -14.72 -4.75
C LYS A 68 -17.59 -15.56 -4.19
N GLU A 69 -18.64 -14.93 -3.67
CA GLU A 69 -19.84 -15.61 -3.16
C GLU A 69 -20.72 -16.15 -4.30
N THR A 70 -20.65 -15.51 -5.46
CA THR A 70 -21.46 -15.87 -6.62
C THR A 70 -20.69 -16.66 -7.68
N HIS A 71 -19.36 -16.51 -7.74
CA HIS A 71 -18.50 -17.13 -8.74
C HIS A 71 -17.15 -17.52 -8.15
N THR A 72 -16.60 -18.64 -8.60
CA THR A 72 -15.20 -18.99 -8.32
C THR A 72 -14.28 -18.16 -9.20
N SER A 73 -13.28 -17.48 -8.59
CA SER A 73 -12.30 -16.66 -9.31
C SER A 73 -11.00 -17.42 -9.55
N PHE A 74 -10.54 -17.40 -10.79
CA PHE A 74 -9.22 -17.90 -11.21
C PHE A 74 -8.33 -16.78 -11.75
N LEU A 75 -8.63 -15.52 -11.43
CA LEU A 75 -7.89 -14.38 -11.96
C LEU A 75 -6.45 -14.31 -11.47
N GLY A 76 -6.22 -14.59 -10.20
CA GLY A 76 -4.87 -14.56 -9.62
C GLY A 76 -4.23 -13.17 -9.65
N ALA A 77 -3.01 -13.10 -10.18
CA ALA A 77 -2.23 -11.89 -10.37
C ALA A 77 -1.89 -11.12 -9.07
N GLY A 78 -1.55 -11.87 -8.01
CA GLY A 78 -1.00 -11.31 -6.76
C GLY A 78 -2.04 -11.02 -5.68
N VAL A 79 -3.35 -11.04 -5.99
CA VAL A 79 -4.42 -10.90 -5.01
C VAL A 79 -5.28 -12.16 -5.02
N TYR A 80 -5.33 -12.86 -3.90
CA TYR A 80 -6.00 -14.16 -3.80
C TYR A 80 -6.98 -14.18 -2.63
N ASP A 81 -7.93 -15.12 -2.68
CA ASP A 81 -8.91 -15.32 -1.62
C ASP A 81 -8.27 -16.17 -0.51
N HIS A 82 -7.56 -15.53 0.39
CA HIS A 82 -7.01 -16.17 1.58
C HIS A 82 -8.06 -16.30 2.68
N TYR A 83 -7.85 -17.27 3.57
CA TYR A 83 -8.67 -17.40 4.77
C TYR A 83 -8.45 -16.19 5.69
N ALA A 84 -9.53 -15.47 6.00
CA ALA A 84 -9.54 -14.41 7.01
C ALA A 84 -10.32 -14.92 8.24
N PRO A 85 -9.67 -15.16 9.39
CA PRO A 85 -10.36 -15.57 10.60
C PRO A 85 -11.39 -14.54 11.06
N SER A 86 -12.54 -14.99 11.58
CA SER A 86 -13.59 -14.09 12.09
C SER A 86 -13.11 -13.17 13.22
N VAL A 87 -12.04 -13.55 13.93
CA VAL A 87 -11.42 -12.72 14.97
C VAL A 87 -10.83 -11.41 14.40
N VAL A 88 -10.40 -11.40 13.15
CA VAL A 88 -9.89 -10.18 12.48
C VAL A 88 -10.97 -9.10 12.49
N ASP A 89 -12.18 -9.42 12.01
CA ASP A 89 -13.29 -8.47 11.99
C ASP A 89 -13.70 -8.03 13.40
N ALA A 90 -13.74 -8.97 14.35
CA ALA A 90 -14.05 -8.67 15.75
C ALA A 90 -13.05 -7.70 16.39
N MET A 91 -11.75 -7.85 16.07
CA MET A 91 -10.70 -7.00 16.62
C MET A 91 -10.65 -5.62 15.98
N ILE A 92 -10.73 -5.53 14.64
CA ILE A 92 -10.69 -4.22 13.94
C ILE A 92 -11.94 -3.39 14.18
N SER A 93 -13.07 -4.02 14.56
CA SER A 93 -14.32 -3.32 14.88
C SER A 93 -14.34 -2.73 16.30
N ARG A 94 -13.34 -2.99 17.14
CA ARG A 94 -13.25 -2.41 18.49
C ARG A 94 -12.97 -0.92 18.40
N SER A 95 -13.65 -0.14 19.24
CA SER A 95 -13.53 1.33 19.24
C SER A 95 -12.10 1.80 19.50
N GLU A 96 -11.32 1.07 20.26
CA GLU A 96 -9.92 1.38 20.59
C GLU A 96 -9.04 1.46 19.34
N PHE A 97 -9.29 0.59 18.33
CA PHE A 97 -8.59 0.62 17.05
C PHE A 97 -9.35 1.41 15.99
N TYR A 98 -10.68 1.27 15.93
CA TYR A 98 -11.50 1.87 14.89
C TYR A 98 -11.52 3.40 14.93
N THR A 99 -11.48 4.00 16.13
CA THR A 99 -11.47 5.44 16.32
C THR A 99 -10.08 6.05 16.44
N ALA A 100 -9.04 5.24 16.50
CA ALA A 100 -7.66 5.71 16.54
C ALA A 100 -7.32 6.45 15.25
N TYR A 101 -6.60 7.54 15.41
CA TYR A 101 -5.98 8.29 14.32
C TYR A 101 -4.49 7.94 14.31
N THR A 102 -3.66 8.73 13.67
CA THR A 102 -2.21 8.54 13.73
C THR A 102 -1.73 8.72 15.17
N PRO A 103 -0.93 7.79 15.74
CA PRO A 103 -0.55 7.78 17.14
C PRO A 103 0.57 8.80 17.45
N TYR A 104 0.28 10.08 17.24
CA TYR A 104 1.22 11.18 17.51
C TYR A 104 1.49 11.39 19.01
N GLN A 105 0.49 11.08 19.85
CA GLN A 105 0.59 11.24 21.30
C GLN A 105 0.68 9.87 21.95
N PRO A 106 1.89 9.42 22.37
CA PRO A 106 2.07 8.12 22.98
C PRO A 106 1.22 7.89 24.23
N GLU A 107 0.93 8.96 24.97
CA GLU A 107 0.18 8.92 26.23
C GLU A 107 -1.24 8.36 26.06
N ILE A 108 -1.87 8.60 24.89
CA ILE A 108 -3.23 8.14 24.60
C ILE A 108 -3.27 7.01 23.56
N SER A 109 -2.16 6.69 22.93
CA SER A 109 -2.07 5.70 21.84
C SER A 109 -1.18 4.49 22.20
N GLN A 110 -0.96 4.22 23.47
CA GLN A 110 -0.02 3.19 23.94
C GLN A 110 -0.35 1.80 23.39
N GLY A 111 -1.64 1.41 23.43
CA GLY A 111 -2.07 0.10 22.93
C GLY A 111 -1.91 -0.05 21.42
N GLU A 112 -2.19 0.99 20.65
CA GLU A 112 -2.01 1.00 19.20
C GLU A 112 -0.51 0.94 18.84
N LEU A 113 0.32 1.73 19.50
CA LEU A 113 1.77 1.69 19.32
C LEU A 113 2.34 0.32 19.67
N GLN A 114 1.86 -0.32 20.73
CA GLN A 114 2.28 -1.67 21.09
C GLN A 114 1.91 -2.67 20.00
N ALA A 115 0.68 -2.61 19.45
CA ALA A 115 0.26 -3.47 18.35
C ALA A 115 1.14 -3.30 17.12
N ILE A 116 1.51 -2.06 16.79
CA ILE A 116 2.44 -1.76 15.69
C ILE A 116 3.83 -2.37 15.96
N PHE A 117 4.37 -2.23 17.16
CA PHE A 117 5.64 -2.83 17.56
C PHE A 117 5.62 -4.36 17.46
N GLU A 118 4.55 -4.99 17.94
CA GLU A 118 4.39 -6.44 17.86
C GLU A 118 4.30 -6.90 16.40
N PHE A 119 3.57 -6.16 15.55
CA PHE A 119 3.51 -6.43 14.13
C PHE A 119 4.89 -6.35 13.46
N GLN A 120 5.67 -5.29 13.74
CA GLN A 120 7.04 -5.16 13.22
C GLN A 120 7.92 -6.35 13.65
N THR A 121 7.81 -6.78 14.90
CA THR A 121 8.53 -7.95 15.41
C THR A 121 8.12 -9.23 14.67
N LEU A 122 6.82 -9.44 14.44
CA LEU A 122 6.34 -10.60 13.68
C LEU A 122 6.85 -10.62 12.24
N ILE A 123 6.93 -9.46 11.59
CA ILE A 123 7.51 -9.35 10.24
C ILE A 123 9.01 -9.66 10.26
N CYS A 124 9.75 -9.17 11.24
CA CYS A 124 11.17 -9.52 11.42
C CYS A 124 11.36 -11.04 11.58
N GLU A 125 10.58 -11.67 12.45
CA GLU A 125 10.60 -13.12 12.69
C GLU A 125 10.31 -13.93 11.43
N LEU A 126 9.31 -13.50 10.62
CA LEU A 126 8.94 -14.19 9.39
C LEU A 126 9.97 -14.05 8.28
N THR A 127 10.66 -12.92 8.22
CA THR A 127 11.57 -12.58 7.12
C THR A 127 13.04 -12.83 7.46
N ASP A 128 13.33 -13.11 8.74
CA ASP A 128 14.69 -13.21 9.32
C ASP A 128 15.48 -11.90 9.11
N MET A 129 14.78 -10.76 9.33
CA MET A 129 15.36 -9.41 9.25
C MET A 129 15.42 -8.77 10.63
N ASP A 130 16.39 -7.88 10.84
CA ASP A 130 16.62 -7.25 12.16
C ASP A 130 15.59 -6.14 12.46
N VAL A 131 15.07 -5.47 11.43
CA VAL A 131 14.20 -4.29 11.58
C VAL A 131 13.08 -4.32 10.54
N ALA A 132 11.87 -3.90 10.92
CA ALA A 132 10.77 -3.67 10.01
C ALA A 132 10.15 -2.28 10.21
N ASN A 133 9.57 -1.71 9.13
CA ASN A 133 8.70 -0.55 9.22
C ASN A 133 7.31 -0.96 9.76
N SER A 134 6.43 0.00 10.02
CA SER A 134 5.06 -0.31 10.44
C SER A 134 4.16 -0.69 9.26
N SER A 135 4.25 0.01 8.15
CA SER A 135 3.54 -0.30 6.89
C SER A 135 3.87 0.70 5.78
N MET A 136 3.51 0.29 4.56
CA MET A 136 3.41 1.14 3.36
C MET A 136 2.06 0.90 2.67
N TYR A 137 1.76 1.60 1.59
CA TYR A 137 0.47 1.46 0.90
C TYR A 137 0.23 0.05 0.33
N ASP A 138 1.23 -0.50 -0.33
CA ASP A 138 1.20 -1.82 -0.95
C ASP A 138 2.62 -2.35 -1.22
N GLY A 139 2.73 -3.64 -1.51
CA GLY A 139 4.01 -4.27 -1.77
C GLY A 139 4.73 -3.76 -3.01
N MET A 140 4.00 -3.28 -4.02
CA MET A 140 4.59 -2.76 -5.27
C MET A 140 5.26 -1.41 -5.02
N THR A 141 4.64 -0.54 -4.24
CA THR A 141 5.22 0.73 -3.79
C THR A 141 6.40 0.47 -2.87
N SER A 142 6.27 -0.47 -1.93
CA SER A 142 7.36 -0.88 -1.04
C SER A 142 8.59 -1.36 -1.83
N PHE A 143 8.36 -2.12 -2.90
CA PHE A 143 9.42 -2.57 -3.80
C PHE A 143 10.14 -1.42 -4.50
N ALA A 144 9.38 -0.48 -5.06
CA ALA A 144 9.97 0.69 -5.71
C ALA A 144 10.78 1.56 -4.72
N GLU A 145 10.27 1.75 -3.50
CA GLU A 145 10.98 2.48 -2.44
C GLU A 145 12.24 1.75 -1.98
N ALA A 146 12.23 0.42 -1.89
CA ALA A 146 13.42 -0.39 -1.61
C ALA A 146 14.51 -0.18 -2.67
N CYS A 147 14.14 -0.17 -3.95
CA CYS A 147 15.06 0.10 -5.05
C CYS A 147 15.66 1.52 -4.97
N ILE A 148 14.84 2.52 -4.58
CA ILE A 148 15.30 3.90 -4.38
C ILE A 148 16.22 4.01 -3.16
N LEU A 149 15.88 3.29 -2.09
CA LEU A 149 16.75 3.21 -0.91
C LEU A 149 18.13 2.66 -1.29
N ALA A 150 18.16 1.56 -2.06
CA ALA A 150 19.39 0.96 -2.54
C ALA A 150 20.20 1.93 -3.40
N PHE A 151 19.58 2.60 -4.37
CA PHE A 151 20.20 3.65 -5.19
C PHE A 151 20.81 4.77 -4.33
N SER A 152 20.03 5.23 -3.35
CA SER A 152 20.46 6.34 -2.49
C SER A 152 21.58 5.94 -1.53
N GLN A 153 21.55 4.71 -1.02
CA GLN A 153 22.50 4.21 -0.03
C GLN A 153 23.85 3.85 -0.66
N THR A 154 23.83 3.15 -1.79
CA THR A 154 25.04 2.68 -2.47
C THR A 154 25.71 3.75 -3.32
N LYS A 155 24.98 4.81 -3.72
CA LYS A 155 25.41 5.83 -4.70
C LYS A 155 25.73 5.26 -6.08
N LYS A 156 25.15 4.12 -6.41
CA LYS A 156 25.27 3.43 -7.70
C LYS A 156 23.94 3.55 -8.46
N ASN A 157 23.98 3.40 -9.76
CA ASN A 157 22.88 3.82 -10.65
C ASN A 157 21.98 2.70 -11.14
N LYS A 158 22.47 1.45 -11.11
CA LYS A 158 21.83 0.33 -11.78
C LYS A 158 21.12 -0.59 -10.81
N ILE A 159 19.85 -0.85 -11.08
CA ILE A 159 19.04 -1.87 -10.41
C ILE A 159 18.80 -3.02 -11.38
N VAL A 160 19.25 -4.21 -11.04
CA VAL A 160 19.06 -5.43 -11.82
C VAL A 160 17.85 -6.19 -11.24
N VAL A 161 16.83 -6.41 -12.05
CA VAL A 161 15.56 -7.01 -11.61
C VAL A 161 15.18 -8.21 -12.44
N SER A 162 14.63 -9.24 -11.81
CA SER A 162 14.07 -10.39 -12.51
C SER A 162 12.71 -10.07 -13.15
N LYS A 163 12.45 -10.55 -14.36
CA LYS A 163 11.10 -10.58 -14.96
C LYS A 163 10.16 -11.59 -14.27
N GLY A 164 10.66 -12.34 -13.30
CA GLY A 164 9.84 -13.15 -12.39
C GLY A 164 9.14 -12.35 -11.32
N LEU A 165 9.42 -11.06 -11.17
CA LEU A 165 8.67 -10.12 -10.31
C LEU A 165 7.27 -9.88 -10.86
N HIS A 166 6.35 -9.53 -9.98
CA HIS A 166 5.01 -9.07 -10.35
C HIS A 166 5.12 -7.91 -11.35
N TYR A 167 4.47 -8.02 -12.50
CA TYR A 167 4.59 -7.05 -13.60
C TYR A 167 4.21 -5.61 -13.20
N GLN A 168 3.24 -5.44 -12.30
CA GLN A 168 2.88 -4.11 -11.80
C GLN A 168 3.95 -3.53 -10.88
N ALA A 169 4.67 -4.36 -10.11
CA ALA A 169 5.81 -3.88 -9.33
C ALA A 169 6.91 -3.32 -10.23
N LEU A 170 7.19 -3.99 -11.37
CA LEU A 170 8.10 -3.47 -12.39
C LEU A 170 7.60 -2.15 -13.00
N GLN A 171 6.30 -2.05 -13.30
CA GLN A 171 5.70 -0.81 -13.84
C GLN A 171 5.81 0.36 -12.85
N VAL A 172 5.59 0.11 -11.56
CA VAL A 172 5.76 1.13 -10.51
C VAL A 172 7.23 1.55 -10.44
N LEU A 173 8.17 0.60 -10.41
CA LEU A 173 9.61 0.90 -10.42
C LEU A 173 10.00 1.76 -11.61
N HIS A 174 9.56 1.42 -12.83
CA HIS A 174 9.82 2.23 -14.03
C HIS A 174 9.22 3.63 -13.95
N THR A 175 8.07 3.78 -13.30
CA THR A 175 7.46 5.10 -13.08
C THR A 175 8.34 5.95 -12.18
N TYR A 176 8.87 5.39 -11.10
CA TYR A 176 9.81 6.06 -10.21
C TYR A 176 11.14 6.37 -10.90
N ALA A 177 11.65 5.44 -11.70
CA ALA A 177 12.90 5.62 -12.46
C ALA A 177 12.85 6.82 -13.42
N LYS A 178 11.71 7.04 -14.09
CA LYS A 178 11.52 8.18 -15.02
C LYS A 178 11.76 9.55 -14.39
N THR A 179 11.62 9.68 -13.10
CA THR A 179 11.82 10.95 -12.39
C THR A 179 13.29 11.22 -12.03
N ARG A 180 14.18 10.24 -12.25
CA ARG A 180 15.60 10.26 -11.87
C ARG A 180 16.47 9.94 -13.08
N LYS A 181 17.22 10.92 -13.58
CA LYS A 181 17.99 10.81 -14.84
C LYS A 181 19.06 9.70 -14.84
N GLU A 182 19.57 9.33 -13.68
CA GLU A 182 20.69 8.39 -13.53
C GLU A 182 20.24 7.02 -13.03
N PHE A 183 18.94 6.81 -12.88
CA PHE A 183 18.39 5.55 -12.36
C PHE A 183 18.13 4.59 -13.52
N GLU A 184 18.98 3.57 -13.65
CA GLU A 184 18.89 2.52 -14.67
C GLU A 184 18.21 1.27 -14.11
N VAL A 185 17.25 0.72 -14.85
CA VAL A 185 16.60 -0.57 -14.53
C VAL A 185 16.93 -1.57 -15.62
N VAL A 186 17.62 -2.65 -15.25
CA VAL A 186 17.99 -3.76 -16.14
C VAL A 186 17.13 -4.97 -15.80
N GLU A 187 16.27 -5.35 -16.73
CA GLU A 187 15.39 -6.51 -16.56
C GLU A 187 16.04 -7.78 -17.09
N ILE A 188 16.09 -8.83 -16.26
CA ILE A 188 16.64 -10.15 -16.59
C ILE A 188 15.51 -11.08 -17.00
N ASP A 189 15.65 -11.69 -18.17
CA ASP A 189 14.73 -12.71 -18.67
C ASP A 189 14.73 -13.97 -17.79
N LEU A 190 13.75 -14.81 -18.01
CA LEU A 190 13.62 -16.09 -17.33
C LEU A 190 14.24 -17.23 -18.18
N ASP A 191 14.73 -18.25 -17.50
CA ASP A 191 14.98 -19.59 -18.05
C ASP A 191 13.83 -20.50 -17.59
N GLY A 192 12.90 -20.78 -18.49
CA GLY A 192 11.61 -21.38 -18.13
C GLY A 192 10.78 -20.44 -17.25
N THR A 193 10.62 -20.76 -15.98
CA THR A 193 9.84 -19.98 -15.01
C THR A 193 10.65 -19.38 -13.85
N VAL A 194 11.98 -19.53 -13.89
CA VAL A 194 12.91 -18.96 -12.91
C VAL A 194 13.84 -17.97 -13.56
N THR A 195 14.46 -17.12 -12.79
CA THR A 195 15.44 -16.13 -13.28
C THR A 195 16.60 -16.80 -14.00
N ASP A 196 16.96 -16.32 -15.20
CA ASP A 196 18.15 -16.77 -15.91
C ASP A 196 19.40 -16.32 -15.16
N LEU A 197 19.96 -17.22 -14.37
CA LEU A 197 21.12 -16.95 -13.52
C LEU A 197 22.36 -16.52 -14.29
N LYS A 198 22.54 -17.00 -15.53
CA LYS A 198 23.71 -16.62 -16.36
C LYS A 198 23.58 -15.18 -16.84
N LYS A 199 22.38 -14.77 -17.26
CA LYS A 199 22.12 -13.38 -17.64
C LYS A 199 22.20 -12.45 -16.44
N LEU A 200 21.70 -12.90 -15.28
CA LEU A 200 21.76 -12.12 -14.05
C LEU A 200 23.22 -11.89 -13.65
N GLU A 201 24.04 -12.93 -13.58
CA GLU A 201 25.46 -12.82 -13.24
C GLU A 201 26.21 -11.89 -14.22
N ALA A 202 25.92 -11.99 -15.51
CA ALA A 202 26.54 -11.15 -16.53
C ALA A 202 26.10 -9.66 -16.44
N ALA A 203 24.93 -9.38 -15.87
CA ALA A 203 24.41 -8.02 -15.73
C ALA A 203 24.92 -7.31 -14.46
N VAL A 204 25.40 -8.06 -13.47
CA VAL A 204 25.89 -7.52 -12.19
C VAL A 204 27.33 -7.04 -12.34
N ASP A 205 27.57 -5.76 -12.05
CA ASP A 205 28.88 -5.12 -12.08
C ASP A 205 29.05 -4.13 -10.92
N ASP A 206 30.13 -3.33 -10.96
CA ASP A 206 30.46 -2.41 -9.89
C ASP A 206 29.49 -1.22 -9.80
N GLU A 207 28.71 -0.93 -10.85
CA GLU A 207 27.66 0.11 -10.88
C GLU A 207 26.29 -0.41 -10.38
N THR A 208 26.20 -1.71 -10.08
CA THR A 208 24.96 -2.31 -9.58
C THR A 208 24.67 -1.89 -8.14
N ALA A 209 23.58 -1.16 -7.94
CA ALA A 209 23.09 -0.73 -6.63
C ALA A 209 22.34 -1.85 -5.90
N ALA A 210 21.52 -2.61 -6.64
CA ALA A 210 20.80 -3.75 -6.10
C ALA A 210 20.48 -4.80 -7.16
N VAL A 211 20.29 -6.02 -6.68
CA VAL A 211 19.63 -7.10 -7.41
C VAL A 211 18.32 -7.43 -6.72
N ALA A 212 17.24 -7.58 -7.49
CA ALA A 212 15.92 -7.82 -6.95
C ALA A 212 15.21 -9.00 -7.62
N VAL A 213 14.61 -9.87 -6.80
CA VAL A 213 13.81 -11.02 -7.22
C VAL A 213 12.55 -11.15 -6.38
N GLN A 214 11.57 -11.92 -6.84
CA GLN A 214 10.37 -12.26 -6.06
C GLN A 214 10.42 -13.72 -5.59
N TYR A 215 9.94 -13.97 -4.38
CA TYR A 215 10.04 -15.28 -3.73
C TYR A 215 8.76 -15.63 -2.93
N PRO A 216 7.99 -16.65 -3.35
CA PRO A 216 8.02 -17.27 -4.70
C PRO A 216 7.77 -16.23 -5.79
N ASN A 217 8.27 -16.47 -6.99
CA ASN A 217 8.12 -15.51 -8.08
C ASN A 217 6.68 -15.49 -8.64
N PHE A 218 6.39 -14.56 -9.56
CA PHE A 218 5.05 -14.38 -10.13
C PHE A 218 4.45 -15.65 -10.75
N TYR A 219 5.30 -16.56 -11.24
CA TYR A 219 4.89 -17.84 -11.82
C TYR A 219 4.77 -18.98 -10.79
N GLY A 220 4.98 -18.68 -9.50
CA GLY A 220 4.94 -19.64 -8.41
C GLY A 220 6.21 -20.50 -8.27
N SER A 221 7.26 -20.18 -9.00
CA SER A 221 8.55 -20.86 -8.89
C SER A 221 9.38 -20.33 -7.73
N ILE A 222 10.21 -21.18 -7.17
CA ILE A 222 11.14 -20.85 -6.09
C ILE A 222 12.48 -20.45 -6.71
N GLU A 223 12.92 -19.22 -6.49
CA GLU A 223 14.22 -18.73 -6.93
C GLU A 223 15.35 -19.26 -6.03
N ASP A 224 16.51 -19.49 -6.61
CA ASP A 224 17.72 -19.88 -5.88
C ASP A 224 18.39 -18.64 -5.26
N LEU A 225 17.89 -18.25 -4.09
CA LEU A 225 18.33 -17.03 -3.40
C LEU A 225 19.80 -17.09 -2.99
N GLU A 226 20.28 -18.26 -2.57
CA GLU A 226 21.68 -18.47 -2.18
C GLU A 226 22.62 -18.21 -3.37
N LYS A 227 22.28 -18.79 -4.52
CA LYS A 227 23.06 -18.61 -5.75
C LYS A 227 23.03 -17.16 -6.23
N ILE A 228 21.87 -16.51 -6.19
CA ILE A 228 21.72 -15.10 -6.57
C ILE A 228 22.57 -14.20 -5.67
N HIS A 229 22.51 -14.42 -4.36
CA HIS A 229 23.31 -13.66 -3.38
C HIS A 229 24.81 -13.81 -3.67
N SER A 230 25.29 -15.00 -4.04
CA SER A 230 26.71 -15.23 -4.34
C SER A 230 27.26 -14.39 -5.50
N PHE A 231 26.42 -13.84 -6.39
CA PHE A 231 26.85 -12.96 -7.48
C PHE A 231 27.07 -11.51 -7.08
N ILE A 232 26.54 -11.12 -5.93
CA ILE A 232 26.51 -9.73 -5.48
C ILE A 232 27.32 -9.46 -4.22
N GLU A 233 27.67 -10.49 -3.46
CA GLU A 233 28.38 -10.39 -2.18
C GLU A 233 29.65 -9.52 -2.29
N ASP A 234 30.48 -9.75 -3.30
CA ASP A 234 31.71 -8.99 -3.53
C ASP A 234 31.48 -7.60 -4.17
N LYS A 235 30.27 -7.32 -4.66
CA LYS A 235 29.94 -6.12 -5.44
C LYS A 235 29.42 -4.96 -4.60
N LYS A 236 29.16 -5.19 -3.31
CA LYS A 236 28.48 -4.21 -2.44
C LYS A 236 27.16 -3.69 -3.02
N ALA A 237 26.47 -4.54 -3.79
CA ALA A 237 25.10 -4.34 -4.22
C ALA A 237 24.16 -4.85 -3.15
N LEU A 238 22.99 -4.23 -2.97
CA LEU A 238 22.01 -4.72 -2.02
C LEU A 238 21.15 -5.83 -2.64
N PHE A 239 20.82 -6.83 -1.83
CA PHE A 239 19.91 -7.91 -2.22
C PHE A 239 18.49 -7.59 -1.76
N ILE A 240 17.58 -7.38 -2.71
CA ILE A 240 16.17 -7.08 -2.45
C ILE A 240 15.32 -8.29 -2.81
N VAL A 241 14.53 -8.77 -1.86
CA VAL A 241 13.60 -9.87 -2.08
C VAL A 241 12.16 -9.40 -1.87
N TYR A 242 11.35 -9.49 -2.93
CA TYR A 242 9.90 -9.31 -2.83
C TYR A 242 9.27 -10.64 -2.42
N ALA A 243 8.87 -10.77 -1.15
CA ALA A 243 8.39 -12.03 -0.60
C ALA A 243 6.87 -12.06 -0.40
N ASN A 244 6.26 -13.23 -0.63
CA ASN A 244 4.91 -13.48 -0.13
C ASN A 244 5.03 -13.93 1.33
N PRO A 245 4.59 -13.14 2.31
CA PRO A 245 4.82 -13.44 3.71
C PRO A 245 4.13 -14.71 4.19
N LEU A 246 3.01 -15.11 3.58
CA LEU A 246 2.34 -16.36 3.93
C LEU A 246 3.16 -17.58 3.49
N ALA A 247 3.88 -17.50 2.37
CA ALA A 247 4.75 -18.56 1.91
C ALA A 247 5.94 -18.80 2.84
N LEU A 248 6.37 -17.80 3.60
CA LEU A 248 7.46 -17.90 4.59
C LEU A 248 7.10 -18.78 5.80
N GLY A 249 5.85 -19.17 5.97
CA GLY A 249 5.47 -20.24 6.91
C GLY A 249 5.97 -21.64 6.50
N LEU A 250 6.43 -21.80 5.24
CA LEU A 250 6.95 -23.06 4.70
C LEU A 250 8.36 -22.93 4.14
N LEU A 251 8.70 -21.77 3.58
CA LEU A 251 9.96 -21.52 2.92
C LEU A 251 10.96 -20.87 3.87
N THR A 252 12.24 -21.13 3.67
CA THR A 252 13.31 -20.45 4.40
C THR A 252 13.23 -18.95 4.18
N PRO A 253 13.28 -18.11 5.22
CA PRO A 253 13.18 -16.67 5.11
C PRO A 253 14.30 -16.06 4.25
N PRO A 254 14.02 -14.98 3.50
CA PRO A 254 15.04 -14.33 2.67
C PRO A 254 16.25 -13.78 3.45
N GLY A 255 16.06 -13.33 4.69
CA GLY A 255 17.16 -12.88 5.57
C GLY A 255 18.22 -13.95 5.77
N SER A 256 17.81 -15.23 5.90
CA SER A 256 18.74 -16.38 6.03
C SER A 256 19.63 -16.59 4.80
N PHE A 257 19.26 -16.03 3.65
CA PHE A 257 20.05 -16.04 2.40
C PHE A 257 20.81 -14.74 2.15
N GLY A 258 20.89 -13.86 3.15
CA GLY A 258 21.62 -12.60 3.05
C GLY A 258 20.85 -11.49 2.34
N ALA A 259 19.51 -11.52 2.31
CA ALA A 259 18.74 -10.38 1.83
C ALA A 259 18.97 -9.15 2.72
N ASP A 260 19.32 -8.03 2.10
CA ASP A 260 19.48 -6.73 2.78
C ASP A 260 18.14 -6.05 3.00
N ILE A 261 17.20 -6.23 2.06
CA ILE A 261 15.86 -5.64 2.13
C ILE A 261 14.84 -6.70 1.70
N VAL A 262 13.83 -6.92 2.53
CA VAL A 262 12.69 -7.75 2.20
C VAL A 262 11.45 -6.86 2.15
N VAL A 263 10.69 -6.97 1.07
CA VAL A 263 9.42 -6.25 0.87
C VAL A 263 8.32 -7.23 0.49
N GLY A 264 7.08 -6.84 0.70
CA GLY A 264 5.95 -7.70 0.35
C GLY A 264 4.62 -6.98 0.59
N ASP A 265 3.55 -7.76 0.61
CA ASP A 265 2.22 -7.29 0.91
C ASP A 265 1.58 -8.21 1.95
N THR A 266 1.06 -7.65 3.02
CA THR A 266 0.43 -8.41 4.11
C THR A 266 -1.06 -8.66 3.92
N GLN A 267 -1.60 -8.39 2.73
CA GLN A 267 -2.97 -8.74 2.37
C GLN A 267 -3.33 -10.19 2.74
N PRO A 268 -2.45 -11.20 2.55
CA PRO A 268 -2.71 -12.59 2.93
C PRO A 268 -3.02 -12.82 4.40
N PHE A 269 -2.67 -11.90 5.30
CA PHE A 269 -2.89 -12.05 6.74
C PHE A 269 -4.29 -11.68 7.22
N GLY A 270 -5.20 -11.35 6.34
CA GLY A 270 -6.58 -11.15 6.72
C GLY A 270 -7.30 -9.97 6.05
N ILE A 271 -6.71 -9.36 5.03
CA ILE A 271 -7.36 -8.34 4.24
C ILE A 271 -8.15 -9.03 3.12
N PRO A 272 -9.50 -8.91 3.06
CA PRO A 272 -10.28 -9.55 2.01
C PRO A 272 -9.96 -8.95 0.65
N ALA A 273 -9.96 -9.80 -0.38
CA ALA A 273 -9.80 -9.35 -1.76
C ALA A 273 -11.04 -8.57 -2.22
N GLN A 274 -10.89 -7.29 -2.51
CA GLN A 274 -11.98 -6.42 -2.98
C GLN A 274 -11.45 -5.28 -3.85
N PHE A 275 -11.97 -5.14 -5.05
CA PHE A 275 -11.71 -4.02 -5.96
C PHE A 275 -10.22 -3.64 -6.14
N GLY A 276 -9.31 -4.59 -5.99
CA GLY A 276 -7.87 -4.37 -6.08
C GLY A 276 -7.21 -3.74 -4.85
N GLY A 277 -7.86 -3.76 -3.70
CA GLY A 277 -7.35 -3.27 -2.41
C GLY A 277 -8.42 -3.36 -1.31
N PRO A 278 -8.15 -2.77 -0.14
CA PRO A 278 -6.86 -2.21 0.27
C PRO A 278 -5.76 -3.25 0.43
N HIS A 279 -4.51 -2.78 0.43
CA HIS A 279 -3.31 -3.55 0.67
C HIS A 279 -2.54 -2.99 1.88
N CYS A 280 -1.48 -3.69 2.28
CA CYS A 280 -0.57 -3.25 3.33
C CYS A 280 0.85 -3.73 2.98
N GLY A 281 1.62 -2.82 2.48
CA GLY A 281 3.00 -3.11 2.13
C GLY A 281 3.96 -3.05 3.31
#